data_fe6e1ed2916467115938c0ab02efd2dc
#
_entry.id   fe6e1ed2916467115938c0ab02efd2dc
#
_cell.length_a   1.000
_cell.length_b   1.000
_cell.length_c   1.000
_cell.angle_alpha   90.00
_cell.angle_beta   90.00
_cell.angle_gamma   90.00
#
_symmetry.space_group_name_H-M   'P 1'
#
loop_
_entity.id
_entity.type
_entity.pdbx_description
1 polymer ?
#
loop_
_entity_poly.entity_id
_entity_poly.type
_entity_poly.pdbx_seq_one_letter_code
_entity_poly.pdbx_strand_id
1 'polypeptide(L)'
;MTPTEWLRRLESADAEARRQYGHEAAFLEARAVWESTLRHFRARFGDRDVRLFRSPGRLNLRGMHVDTHGGFLNLTTHQRETVVVAARADEPATIAVNTNPTFPELSFSLKTLSQSPEFRMEWGRLIGAPGVRVRVEQSRGSWQNYVEGCALNVQHRLGSHPVPDLLLAVGSNLPQGASLSSSAALCVALVLAFSGWAGADFSPETLIQSARDGEWYAGSRCGVSDQAAMVLGKADHCVQIALRPDRLDVSSGRGYVFPKEIAVLVANSLTERNLSGDALIAYTKNRFAYSIALQVCRQSLEALGMPPERIQGIETLPDLAPHALDTRQGLELLYRLLQRVPETLSLEGLRETCARSELDALYTRHFGIVPPRRRPRRFPMRGPLLFGIAESERARVFPEAVESGDWIQAGKLMTIGHDGDRGAMKQGQAYCVDISDQALERMAAEQIPIERCPGVYGASTPALDALVDAAIDGGANGACLTGAGLAGSVLALCSAVDAPRLAERLKQTIASPEYAALAGAPAPFPDARVRDSVVVNRAVAGACELLPYNERR
;
A
#
# COMPACT_ATOMS: atom_id res chain seq x y z
N MET A 1 -17.81 -22.01 -17.30
CA MET A 1 -19.09 -21.32 -17.68
C MET A 1 -18.80 -20.22 -18.69
N THR A 2 -19.73 -19.98 -19.64
CA THR A 2 -19.59 -18.88 -20.61
C THR A 2 -19.97 -17.53 -20.00
N PRO A 3 -19.53 -16.37 -20.59
CA PRO A 3 -19.98 -15.04 -20.17
C PRO A 3 -21.51 -14.90 -20.12
N THR A 4 -22.23 -15.51 -21.06
CA THR A 4 -23.72 -15.47 -21.09
C THR A 4 -24.32 -16.19 -19.87
N GLU A 5 -23.77 -17.33 -19.48
CA GLU A 5 -24.21 -18.08 -18.29
C GLU A 5 -23.89 -17.31 -17.00
N TRP A 6 -22.69 -16.72 -16.90
CA TRP A 6 -22.32 -15.87 -15.78
C TRP A 6 -23.23 -14.65 -15.62
N LEU A 7 -23.53 -13.93 -16.72
CA LEU A 7 -24.43 -12.77 -16.70
C LEU A 7 -25.82 -13.15 -16.19
N ARG A 8 -26.40 -14.27 -16.68
CA ARG A 8 -27.70 -14.78 -16.23
C ARG A 8 -27.69 -15.12 -14.73
N ARG A 9 -26.60 -15.72 -14.26
CA ARG A 9 -26.42 -16.06 -12.85
C ARG A 9 -26.32 -14.82 -11.96
N LEU A 10 -25.61 -13.79 -12.38
CA LEU A 10 -25.53 -12.52 -11.66
C LEU A 10 -26.89 -11.81 -11.56
N GLU A 11 -27.78 -11.97 -12.58
CA GLU A 11 -29.14 -11.44 -12.55
C GLU A 11 -30.00 -12.11 -11.46
N SER A 12 -29.82 -13.40 -11.21
CA SER A 12 -30.56 -14.16 -10.19
C SER A 12 -30.11 -13.90 -8.76
N ALA A 13 -29.18 -12.97 -8.54
CA ALA A 13 -28.68 -12.53 -7.24
C ALA A 13 -28.14 -13.69 -6.38
N ASP A 14 -27.08 -14.34 -6.86
CA ASP A 14 -26.42 -15.47 -6.21
C ASP A 14 -26.06 -15.15 -4.74
N ALA A 15 -26.66 -15.89 -3.80
CA ALA A 15 -26.43 -15.74 -2.36
C ALA A 15 -24.96 -15.98 -1.97
N GLU A 16 -24.21 -16.76 -2.74
CA GLU A 16 -22.79 -17.02 -2.52
C GLU A 16 -21.93 -15.80 -2.85
N ALA A 17 -22.19 -15.16 -4.00
CA ALA A 17 -21.52 -13.94 -4.39
C ALA A 17 -21.76 -12.81 -3.37
N ARG A 18 -22.98 -12.70 -2.84
CA ARG A 18 -23.30 -11.74 -1.78
C ARG A 18 -22.51 -11.95 -0.49
N ARG A 19 -22.26 -13.22 -0.09
CA ARG A 19 -21.50 -13.53 1.13
C ARG A 19 -20.06 -13.01 1.10
N GLN A 20 -19.44 -12.94 -0.08
CA GLN A 20 -18.08 -12.40 -0.22
C GLN A 20 -17.99 -10.90 0.06
N TYR A 21 -19.10 -10.18 -0.07
CA TYR A 21 -19.15 -8.75 0.16
C TYR A 21 -19.71 -8.36 1.54
N GLY A 22 -20.39 -9.28 2.23
CA GLY A 22 -20.99 -9.02 3.54
C GLY A 22 -22.13 -7.99 3.52
N HIS A 23 -22.21 -7.16 2.46
CA HIS A 23 -23.14 -6.04 2.32
C HIS A 23 -23.76 -5.98 0.92
N GLU A 24 -25.08 -5.82 0.84
CA GLU A 24 -25.81 -5.71 -0.43
C GLU A 24 -25.28 -4.58 -1.33
N ALA A 25 -25.05 -3.39 -0.74
CA ALA A 25 -24.56 -2.25 -1.51
C ALA A 25 -23.17 -2.50 -2.13
N ALA A 26 -22.25 -3.16 -1.39
CA ALA A 26 -20.95 -3.53 -1.91
C ALA A 26 -21.05 -4.57 -3.02
N PHE A 27 -21.96 -5.53 -2.89
CA PHE A 27 -22.23 -6.51 -3.95
C PHE A 27 -22.77 -5.86 -5.21
N LEU A 28 -23.74 -4.94 -5.10
CA LEU A 28 -24.32 -4.26 -6.26
C LEU A 28 -23.27 -3.41 -7.03
N GLU A 29 -22.39 -2.74 -6.30
CA GLU A 29 -21.28 -1.99 -6.88
C GLU A 29 -20.31 -2.92 -7.63
N ALA A 30 -19.93 -4.05 -7.04
CA ALA A 30 -19.06 -5.06 -7.64
C ALA A 30 -19.72 -5.75 -8.84
N ARG A 31 -21.00 -6.09 -8.74
CA ARG A 31 -21.78 -6.71 -9.80
C ARG A 31 -21.73 -5.88 -11.10
N ALA A 32 -21.84 -4.57 -11.01
CA ALA A 32 -21.75 -3.69 -12.19
C ALA A 32 -20.40 -3.83 -12.90
N VAL A 33 -19.28 -3.98 -12.13
CA VAL A 33 -17.95 -4.22 -12.70
C VAL A 33 -17.88 -5.59 -13.37
N TRP A 34 -18.39 -6.64 -12.73
CA TRP A 34 -18.40 -7.99 -13.30
C TRP A 34 -19.18 -8.05 -14.60
N GLU A 35 -20.40 -7.51 -14.60
CA GLU A 35 -21.26 -7.48 -15.79
C GLU A 35 -20.62 -6.73 -16.96
N SER A 36 -20.02 -5.56 -16.71
CA SER A 36 -19.34 -4.79 -17.74
C SER A 36 -18.14 -5.54 -18.31
N THR A 37 -17.35 -6.20 -17.44
CA THR A 37 -16.16 -6.95 -17.85
C THR A 37 -16.52 -8.21 -18.64
N LEU A 38 -17.56 -8.94 -18.23
CA LEU A 38 -18.08 -10.10 -18.96
C LEU A 38 -18.62 -9.73 -20.34
N ARG A 39 -19.38 -8.62 -20.44
CA ARG A 39 -19.89 -8.12 -21.73
C ARG A 39 -18.73 -7.68 -22.63
N HIS A 40 -17.70 -7.03 -22.07
CA HIS A 40 -16.53 -6.61 -22.83
C HIS A 40 -15.72 -7.82 -23.34
N PHE A 41 -15.50 -8.84 -22.48
CA PHE A 41 -14.88 -10.10 -22.89
C PHE A 41 -15.64 -10.76 -24.03
N ARG A 42 -16.97 -10.94 -23.88
CA ARG A 42 -17.81 -11.57 -24.88
C ARG A 42 -17.79 -10.82 -26.23
N ALA A 43 -17.84 -9.50 -26.19
CA ALA A 43 -17.80 -8.67 -27.39
C ALA A 43 -16.48 -8.84 -28.16
N ARG A 44 -15.36 -9.04 -27.48
CA ARG A 44 -14.04 -9.14 -28.14
C ARG A 44 -13.64 -10.56 -28.48
N PHE A 45 -13.95 -11.54 -27.64
CA PHE A 45 -13.44 -12.91 -27.72
C PHE A 45 -14.52 -13.98 -27.95
N GLY A 46 -15.80 -13.59 -27.96
CA GLY A 46 -16.94 -14.51 -28.08
C GLY A 46 -17.35 -15.14 -26.76
N ASP A 47 -18.34 -16.04 -26.85
CA ASP A 47 -18.98 -16.69 -25.68
C ASP A 47 -18.35 -18.06 -25.43
N ARG A 48 -17.15 -18.08 -24.89
CA ARG A 48 -16.37 -19.28 -24.57
C ARG A 48 -16.25 -19.47 -23.05
N ASP A 49 -15.82 -20.64 -22.60
CA ASP A 49 -15.60 -20.89 -21.17
C ASP A 49 -14.59 -19.96 -20.57
N VAL A 50 -14.99 -19.29 -19.47
CA VAL A 50 -14.19 -18.33 -18.73
C VAL A 50 -14.14 -18.65 -17.25
N ARG A 51 -13.05 -18.21 -16.61
CA ARG A 51 -12.91 -18.14 -15.16
C ARG A 51 -12.82 -16.66 -14.75
N LEU A 52 -13.37 -16.33 -13.59
CA LEU A 52 -13.41 -14.97 -13.05
C LEU A 52 -12.52 -14.88 -11.83
N PHE A 53 -11.66 -13.87 -11.83
CA PHE A 53 -10.74 -13.58 -10.72
C PHE A 53 -10.95 -12.15 -10.26
N ARG A 54 -10.97 -11.95 -8.95
CA ARG A 54 -11.14 -10.63 -8.35
C ARG A 54 -10.08 -10.30 -7.34
N SER A 55 -9.77 -9.03 -7.20
CA SER A 55 -8.95 -8.50 -6.11
C SER A 55 -9.51 -7.16 -5.65
N PRO A 56 -9.86 -7.02 -4.36
CA PRO A 56 -10.32 -5.76 -3.79
C PRO A 56 -9.19 -4.74 -3.74
N GLY A 57 -9.53 -3.46 -3.62
CA GLY A 57 -8.61 -2.45 -3.12
C GLY A 57 -8.28 -2.66 -1.64
N ARG A 58 -7.35 -1.85 -1.10
CA ARG A 58 -6.94 -1.97 0.30
C ARG A 58 -6.91 -0.63 1.01
N LEU A 59 -7.10 -0.69 2.31
CA LEU A 59 -6.80 0.38 3.25
C LEU A 59 -5.69 -0.07 4.20
N ASN A 60 -4.75 0.83 4.47
CA ASN A 60 -3.83 0.70 5.59
C ASN A 60 -4.31 1.65 6.69
N LEU A 61 -4.82 1.08 7.80
CA LEU A 61 -5.35 1.85 8.92
C LEU A 61 -4.22 2.39 9.82
N ARG A 62 -3.18 1.59 10.05
CA ARG A 62 -1.95 1.94 10.78
C ARG A 62 -0.75 1.17 10.25
N GLY A 63 0.43 1.78 10.41
CA GLY A 63 1.69 1.24 9.91
C GLY A 63 2.10 1.86 8.57
N MET A 64 1.85 3.17 8.40
CA MET A 64 2.27 3.88 7.19
C MET A 64 3.79 3.91 7.08
N HIS A 65 4.29 3.70 5.86
CA HIS A 65 5.69 3.87 5.49
C HIS A 65 6.71 2.93 6.18
N VAL A 66 6.26 1.92 6.95
CA VAL A 66 7.17 0.98 7.66
C VAL A 66 7.36 -0.36 6.94
N ASP A 67 6.53 -0.69 5.97
CA ASP A 67 6.49 -1.99 5.28
C ASP A 67 7.80 -2.39 4.57
N THR A 68 8.65 -1.42 4.21
CA THR A 68 9.93 -1.66 3.55
C THR A 68 11.10 -1.89 4.53
N HIS A 69 10.94 -1.58 5.81
CA HIS A 69 12.00 -1.66 6.84
C HIS A 69 11.57 -2.44 8.08
N GLY A 70 10.49 -3.19 7.95
CA GLY A 70 9.87 -3.92 9.04
C GLY A 70 8.97 -3.04 9.90
N GLY A 71 7.87 -3.62 10.36
CA GLY A 71 6.90 -2.95 11.23
C GLY A 71 5.59 -3.69 11.28
N PHE A 72 4.74 -3.26 12.20
CA PHE A 72 3.37 -3.73 12.25
C PHE A 72 2.49 -2.93 11.29
N LEU A 73 1.54 -3.60 10.66
CA LEU A 73 0.54 -3.02 9.77
C LEU A 73 -0.85 -3.46 10.22
N ASN A 74 -1.83 -2.58 10.10
CA ASN A 74 -3.24 -2.91 10.27
C ASN A 74 -3.95 -2.65 8.95
N LEU A 75 -4.35 -3.72 8.29
CA LEU A 75 -4.83 -3.73 6.92
C LEU A 75 -6.28 -4.19 6.85
N THR A 76 -7.04 -3.62 5.92
CA THR A 76 -8.38 -4.09 5.57
C THR A 76 -8.64 -3.90 4.08
N THR A 77 -9.65 -4.58 3.55
CA THR A 77 -10.05 -4.45 2.15
C THR A 77 -10.99 -3.27 1.94
N HIS A 78 -11.04 -2.81 0.70
CA HIS A 78 -12.03 -1.85 0.19
C HIS A 78 -13.04 -2.60 -0.69
N GLN A 79 -14.33 -2.16 -0.72
CA GLN A 79 -15.36 -2.80 -1.54
C GLN A 79 -15.17 -2.64 -3.04
N ARG A 80 -14.46 -1.58 -3.50
CA ARG A 80 -14.10 -1.43 -4.90
C ARG A 80 -12.95 -2.37 -5.26
N GLU A 81 -12.95 -2.86 -6.49
CA GLU A 81 -12.09 -3.96 -6.88
C GLU A 81 -11.65 -3.94 -8.34
N THR A 82 -10.72 -4.79 -8.69
CA THR A 82 -10.35 -5.16 -10.05
C THR A 82 -10.81 -6.58 -10.32
N VAL A 83 -11.41 -6.80 -11.49
CA VAL A 83 -11.90 -8.09 -11.98
C VAL A 83 -11.17 -8.46 -13.25
N VAL A 84 -10.77 -9.71 -13.36
CA VAL A 84 -10.18 -10.31 -14.55
C VAL A 84 -11.07 -11.47 -15.00
N VAL A 85 -11.62 -11.36 -16.20
CA VAL A 85 -12.29 -12.47 -16.92
C VAL A 85 -11.27 -13.09 -17.86
N ALA A 86 -10.98 -14.37 -17.69
CA ALA A 86 -9.90 -15.06 -18.38
C ALA A 86 -10.39 -16.35 -19.06
N ALA A 87 -9.91 -16.59 -20.29
CA ALA A 87 -10.02 -17.86 -21.00
C ALA A 87 -8.66 -18.28 -21.55
N ARG A 88 -8.47 -19.57 -21.80
CA ARG A 88 -7.27 -20.05 -22.50
C ARG A 88 -7.27 -19.54 -23.94
N ALA A 89 -6.14 -19.04 -24.41
CA ALA A 89 -5.96 -18.65 -25.80
C ALA A 89 -5.80 -19.89 -26.69
N ASP A 90 -6.36 -19.82 -27.89
CA ASP A 90 -6.20 -20.88 -28.90
C ASP A 90 -4.84 -20.74 -29.63
N GLU A 91 -4.40 -19.48 -29.78
CA GLU A 91 -3.12 -19.12 -30.40
C GLU A 91 -2.05 -18.82 -29.30
N PRO A 92 -0.76 -18.96 -29.61
CA PRO A 92 0.33 -18.74 -28.63
C PRO A 92 0.58 -17.24 -28.37
N ALA A 93 -0.46 -16.52 -27.99
CA ALA A 93 -0.43 -15.11 -27.66
C ALA A 93 -1.45 -14.78 -26.57
N THR A 94 -0.98 -14.15 -25.49
CA THR A 94 -1.85 -13.53 -24.51
C THR A 94 -2.36 -12.21 -25.08
N ILE A 95 -3.69 -12.04 -25.09
CA ILE A 95 -4.35 -10.80 -25.51
C ILE A 95 -5.15 -10.27 -24.34
N ALA A 96 -4.96 -9.00 -24.00
CA ALA A 96 -5.70 -8.37 -22.92
C ALA A 96 -6.39 -7.07 -23.37
N VAL A 97 -7.66 -6.92 -22.98
CA VAL A 97 -8.48 -5.72 -23.18
C VAL A 97 -8.93 -5.16 -21.84
N ASN A 98 -9.27 -3.89 -21.81
CA ASN A 98 -9.71 -3.21 -20.60
C ASN A 98 -11.04 -2.50 -20.83
N THR A 99 -11.94 -2.53 -19.86
CA THR A 99 -13.22 -1.80 -19.92
C THR A 99 -13.03 -0.28 -19.93
N ASN A 100 -11.90 0.21 -19.41
CA ASN A 100 -11.52 1.61 -19.52
C ASN A 100 -10.76 1.84 -20.84
N PRO A 101 -11.30 2.66 -21.77
CA PRO A 101 -10.73 2.86 -23.09
C PRO A 101 -9.38 3.60 -23.08
N THR A 102 -8.96 4.17 -21.97
CA THR A 102 -7.62 4.77 -21.85
C THR A 102 -6.50 3.73 -21.82
N PHE A 103 -6.83 2.47 -21.60
CA PHE A 103 -5.91 1.34 -21.64
C PHE A 103 -6.09 0.58 -22.96
N PRO A 104 -5.16 0.71 -23.92
CA PRO A 104 -5.28 0.05 -25.21
C PRO A 104 -5.20 -1.47 -25.07
N GLU A 105 -5.76 -2.17 -26.07
CA GLU A 105 -5.55 -3.62 -26.22
C GLU A 105 -4.06 -3.90 -26.34
N LEU A 106 -3.61 -4.97 -25.70
CA LEU A 106 -2.23 -5.45 -25.75
C LEU A 106 -2.16 -6.91 -26.15
N SER A 107 -1.02 -7.30 -26.74
CA SER A 107 -0.74 -8.68 -27.13
C SER A 107 0.74 -8.99 -26.95
N PHE A 108 1.05 -10.16 -26.38
CA PHE A 108 2.41 -10.69 -26.28
C PHE A 108 2.42 -12.21 -26.22
N SER A 109 3.55 -12.84 -26.55
CA SER A 109 3.75 -14.28 -26.36
C SER A 109 4.58 -14.56 -25.13
N LEU A 110 3.99 -15.22 -24.14
CA LEU A 110 4.69 -15.62 -22.91
C LEU A 110 5.86 -16.56 -23.21
N LYS A 111 5.66 -17.48 -24.19
CA LYS A 111 6.71 -18.38 -24.65
C LYS A 111 7.93 -17.59 -25.16
N THR A 112 7.71 -16.59 -26.01
CA THR A 112 8.82 -15.76 -26.55
C THR A 112 9.55 -15.01 -25.45
N LEU A 113 8.82 -14.42 -24.50
CA LEU A 113 9.41 -13.67 -23.39
C LEU A 113 10.21 -14.57 -22.44
N SER A 114 9.74 -15.79 -22.17
CA SER A 114 10.39 -16.75 -21.28
C SER A 114 11.59 -17.48 -21.90
N GLN A 115 11.78 -17.38 -23.20
CA GLN A 115 12.94 -17.94 -23.91
C GLN A 115 14.18 -17.03 -23.86
N SER A 116 14.07 -15.80 -23.35
CA SER A 116 15.22 -14.91 -23.24
C SER A 116 16.29 -15.50 -22.29
N PRO A 117 17.59 -15.29 -22.57
CA PRO A 117 18.66 -15.78 -21.70
C PRO A 117 18.55 -15.28 -20.26
N GLU A 118 18.03 -14.07 -20.07
CA GLU A 118 17.82 -13.42 -18.78
C GLU A 118 16.79 -14.14 -17.93
N PHE A 119 15.83 -14.86 -18.54
CA PHE A 119 14.76 -15.54 -17.83
C PHE A 119 15.25 -16.63 -16.86
N ARG A 120 16.49 -17.13 -17.04
CA ARG A 120 17.13 -18.09 -16.13
C ARG A 120 17.75 -17.44 -14.89
N MET A 121 17.83 -16.12 -14.84
CA MET A 121 18.37 -15.40 -13.70
C MET A 121 17.38 -15.44 -12.53
N GLU A 122 17.88 -15.21 -11.31
CA GLU A 122 17.02 -14.90 -10.17
C GLU A 122 16.19 -13.65 -10.49
N TRP A 123 14.93 -13.60 -10.01
CA TRP A 123 13.95 -12.59 -10.42
C TRP A 123 14.42 -11.14 -10.27
N GLY A 124 15.04 -10.80 -9.15
CA GLY A 124 15.58 -9.45 -8.92
C GLY A 124 16.67 -9.05 -9.92
N ARG A 125 17.51 -10.01 -10.36
CA ARG A 125 18.52 -9.79 -11.39
C ARG A 125 17.89 -9.71 -12.78
N LEU A 126 16.89 -10.55 -13.05
CA LEU A 126 16.15 -10.55 -14.31
C LEU A 126 15.55 -9.18 -14.60
N ILE A 127 14.78 -8.62 -13.66
CA ILE A 127 14.15 -7.30 -13.85
C ILE A 127 15.16 -6.14 -13.90
N GLY A 128 16.39 -6.38 -13.45
CA GLY A 128 17.53 -5.46 -13.56
C GLY A 128 18.34 -5.59 -14.85
N ALA A 129 18.13 -6.66 -15.61
CA ALA A 129 18.91 -6.95 -16.83
C ALA A 129 18.70 -5.88 -17.91
N PRO A 130 19.75 -5.50 -18.65
CA PRO A 130 19.65 -4.42 -19.65
C PRO A 130 18.57 -4.63 -20.69
N GLY A 131 18.42 -5.85 -21.24
CA GLY A 131 17.39 -6.17 -22.24
C GLY A 131 15.97 -6.00 -21.71
N VAL A 132 15.71 -6.45 -20.47
CA VAL A 132 14.41 -6.28 -19.80
C VAL A 132 14.11 -4.80 -19.51
N ARG A 133 15.10 -4.06 -19.01
CA ARG A 133 14.94 -2.62 -18.73
C ARG A 133 14.65 -1.81 -19.98
N VAL A 134 15.31 -2.09 -21.11
CA VAL A 134 15.03 -1.42 -22.38
C VAL A 134 13.57 -1.68 -22.82
N ARG A 135 13.10 -2.92 -22.74
CA ARG A 135 11.73 -3.29 -23.11
C ARG A 135 10.70 -2.59 -22.23
N VAL A 136 10.89 -2.63 -20.91
CA VAL A 136 9.99 -1.96 -19.96
C VAL A 136 9.97 -0.44 -20.16
N GLU A 137 11.12 0.16 -20.49
CA GLU A 137 11.20 1.60 -20.75
C GLU A 137 10.51 2.00 -22.07
N GLN A 138 10.57 1.16 -23.11
CA GLN A 138 9.85 1.38 -24.37
C GLN A 138 8.33 1.42 -24.20
N SER A 139 7.81 0.63 -23.25
CA SER A 139 6.39 0.60 -22.86
C SER A 139 6.11 1.34 -21.54
N ARG A 140 6.95 2.31 -21.18
CA ARG A 140 6.83 3.06 -19.93
C ARG A 140 5.46 3.72 -19.79
N GLY A 141 4.82 3.52 -18.64
CA GLY A 141 3.46 4.01 -18.37
C GLY A 141 2.34 3.16 -18.96
N SER A 142 2.68 2.14 -19.77
CA SER A 142 1.68 1.18 -20.26
C SER A 142 1.32 0.17 -19.19
N TRP A 143 0.03 -0.20 -19.13
CA TRP A 143 -0.45 -1.29 -18.29
C TRP A 143 0.05 -2.67 -18.75
N GLN A 144 0.58 -2.76 -19.97
CA GLN A 144 1.21 -3.97 -20.51
C GLN A 144 2.30 -4.51 -19.58
N ASN A 145 3.13 -3.64 -19.00
CA ASN A 145 4.21 -4.05 -18.11
C ASN A 145 3.72 -4.80 -16.86
N TYR A 146 2.52 -4.47 -16.37
CA TYR A 146 1.91 -5.21 -15.26
C TYR A 146 1.44 -6.60 -15.68
N VAL A 147 0.81 -6.71 -16.86
CA VAL A 147 0.31 -8.00 -17.39
C VAL A 147 1.47 -8.93 -17.72
N GLU A 148 2.49 -8.44 -18.45
CA GLU A 148 3.71 -9.19 -18.76
C GLU A 148 4.47 -9.62 -17.50
N GLY A 149 4.65 -8.70 -16.56
CA GLY A 149 5.36 -8.95 -15.30
C GLY A 149 4.71 -10.05 -14.47
N CYS A 150 3.38 -10.04 -14.34
CA CYS A 150 2.64 -11.08 -13.64
C CYS A 150 2.73 -12.44 -14.35
N ALA A 151 2.51 -12.49 -15.68
CA ALA A 151 2.61 -13.72 -16.47
C ALA A 151 4.03 -14.33 -16.38
N LEU A 152 5.07 -13.49 -16.58
CA LEU A 152 6.46 -13.90 -16.51
C LEU A 152 6.84 -14.38 -15.10
N ASN A 153 6.38 -13.71 -14.04
CA ASN A 153 6.69 -14.14 -12.68
C ASN A 153 6.05 -15.49 -12.35
N VAL A 154 4.79 -15.71 -12.73
CA VAL A 154 4.14 -17.01 -12.55
C VAL A 154 4.92 -18.09 -13.33
N GLN A 155 5.28 -17.87 -14.60
CA GLN A 155 6.09 -18.81 -15.37
C GLN A 155 7.46 -19.07 -14.74
N HIS A 156 8.10 -18.01 -14.21
CA HIS A 156 9.42 -18.12 -13.56
C HIS A 156 9.35 -19.01 -12.29
N ARG A 157 8.28 -18.87 -11.50
CA ARG A 157 8.06 -19.68 -10.29
C ARG A 157 7.73 -21.13 -10.60
N LEU A 158 6.96 -21.38 -11.67
CA LEU A 158 6.57 -22.71 -12.09
C LEU A 158 7.67 -23.44 -12.89
N GLY A 159 8.73 -22.74 -13.28
CA GLY A 159 9.89 -23.34 -13.97
C GLY A 159 9.49 -23.97 -15.31
N SER A 160 9.64 -25.30 -15.42
CA SER A 160 9.32 -26.04 -16.63
C SER A 160 7.83 -26.32 -16.83
N HIS A 161 6.99 -26.11 -15.81
CA HIS A 161 5.54 -26.25 -15.93
C HIS A 161 4.98 -25.08 -16.75
N PRO A 162 4.33 -25.32 -17.91
CA PRO A 162 3.97 -24.24 -18.80
C PRO A 162 2.75 -23.46 -18.29
N VAL A 163 2.86 -22.15 -18.29
CA VAL A 163 1.72 -21.24 -18.11
C VAL A 163 1.08 -21.02 -19.49
N PRO A 164 -0.24 -21.23 -19.67
CA PRO A 164 -0.89 -20.99 -20.94
C PRO A 164 -0.99 -19.50 -21.26
N ASP A 165 -0.95 -19.16 -22.55
CA ASP A 165 -1.39 -17.85 -23.01
C ASP A 165 -2.90 -17.69 -22.79
N LEU A 166 -3.33 -16.48 -22.41
CA LEU A 166 -4.71 -16.19 -22.00
C LEU A 166 -5.34 -15.07 -22.83
N LEU A 167 -6.65 -15.17 -23.03
CA LEU A 167 -7.52 -14.07 -23.44
C LEU A 167 -8.07 -13.43 -22.17
N LEU A 168 -7.81 -12.14 -21.97
CA LEU A 168 -8.11 -11.42 -20.73
C LEU A 168 -9.00 -10.20 -21.00
N ALA A 169 -10.05 -10.02 -20.21
CA ALA A 169 -10.72 -8.74 -20.07
C ALA A 169 -10.60 -8.26 -18.63
N VAL A 170 -10.18 -7.02 -18.46
CA VAL A 170 -9.98 -6.38 -17.15
C VAL A 170 -10.98 -5.26 -16.96
N GLY A 171 -11.66 -5.25 -15.81
CA GLY A 171 -12.53 -4.18 -15.36
C GLY A 171 -12.20 -3.75 -13.94
N SER A 172 -12.38 -2.48 -13.61
CA SER A 172 -12.13 -1.97 -12.27
C SER A 172 -12.96 -0.74 -11.97
N ASN A 173 -13.45 -0.63 -10.73
CA ASN A 173 -14.03 0.59 -10.18
C ASN A 173 -13.11 1.27 -9.14
N LEU A 174 -11.89 0.77 -8.98
CA LEU A 174 -10.86 1.42 -8.16
C LEU A 174 -10.38 2.70 -8.86
N PRO A 175 -10.52 3.87 -8.23
CA PRO A 175 -10.03 5.10 -8.80
C PRO A 175 -8.50 5.08 -8.87
N GLN A 176 -7.97 5.45 -10.04
CA GLN A 176 -6.54 5.54 -10.25
C GLN A 176 -5.94 6.70 -9.44
N GLY A 177 -4.75 6.51 -8.90
CA GLY A 177 -4.07 7.55 -8.14
C GLY A 177 -4.66 7.84 -6.75
N ALA A 178 -5.77 7.20 -6.36
CA ALA A 178 -6.44 7.41 -5.07
C ALA A 178 -5.77 6.73 -3.86
N SER A 179 -4.57 6.18 -4.01
CA SER A 179 -3.87 5.41 -2.97
C SER A 179 -4.65 4.19 -2.43
N LEU A 180 -5.55 3.63 -3.24
CA LEU A 180 -6.29 2.38 -2.95
C LEU A 180 -5.65 1.16 -3.63
N SER A 181 -4.45 1.33 -4.19
CA SER A 181 -3.60 0.30 -4.80
C SER A 181 -4.25 -0.44 -5.98
N SER A 182 -4.78 0.32 -6.95
CA SER A 182 -5.34 -0.26 -8.17
C SER A 182 -4.33 -1.12 -8.97
N SER A 183 -3.04 -0.77 -8.98
CA SER A 183 -1.97 -1.57 -9.61
C SER A 183 -1.75 -2.89 -8.90
N ALA A 184 -1.67 -2.90 -7.57
CA ALA A 184 -1.53 -4.13 -6.80
C ALA A 184 -2.77 -5.04 -6.95
N ALA A 185 -3.99 -4.47 -6.96
CA ALA A 185 -5.22 -5.23 -7.21
C ALA A 185 -5.20 -5.89 -8.58
N LEU A 186 -4.75 -5.17 -9.61
CA LEU A 186 -4.54 -5.73 -10.95
C LEU A 186 -3.54 -6.89 -10.91
N CYS A 187 -2.37 -6.70 -10.30
CA CYS A 187 -1.33 -7.73 -10.22
C CYS A 187 -1.81 -8.98 -9.47
N VAL A 188 -2.51 -8.82 -8.34
CA VAL A 188 -3.06 -9.96 -7.58
C VAL A 188 -4.08 -10.74 -8.42
N ALA A 189 -5.02 -10.06 -9.08
CA ALA A 189 -6.02 -10.71 -9.93
C ALA A 189 -5.39 -11.41 -11.15
N LEU A 190 -4.35 -10.82 -11.76
CA LEU A 190 -3.61 -11.43 -12.87
C LEU A 190 -2.81 -12.66 -12.42
N VAL A 191 -2.11 -12.60 -11.29
CA VAL A 191 -1.37 -13.75 -10.77
C VAL A 191 -2.33 -14.91 -10.47
N LEU A 192 -3.50 -14.63 -9.87
CA LEU A 192 -4.55 -15.64 -9.69
C LEU A 192 -5.02 -16.23 -11.01
N ALA A 193 -5.19 -15.39 -12.06
CA ALA A 193 -5.62 -15.87 -13.38
C ALA A 193 -4.56 -16.77 -14.02
N PHE A 194 -3.30 -16.35 -14.09
CA PHE A 194 -2.24 -17.13 -14.72
C PHE A 194 -1.92 -18.41 -13.92
N SER A 195 -1.81 -18.35 -12.58
CA SER A 195 -1.57 -19.54 -11.76
C SER A 195 -2.75 -20.52 -11.82
N GLY A 196 -3.99 -20.00 -11.72
CA GLY A 196 -5.19 -20.82 -11.79
C GLY A 196 -5.34 -21.56 -13.12
N TRP A 197 -5.10 -20.90 -14.26
CA TRP A 197 -5.11 -21.54 -15.58
C TRP A 197 -3.92 -22.49 -15.81
N ALA A 198 -2.81 -22.29 -15.12
CA ALA A 198 -1.71 -23.26 -15.09
C ALA A 198 -1.99 -24.46 -14.14
N GLY A 199 -3.11 -24.47 -13.42
CA GLY A 199 -3.41 -25.51 -12.45
C GLY A 199 -2.53 -25.46 -11.18
N ALA A 200 -1.92 -24.31 -10.90
CA ALA A 200 -1.07 -24.12 -9.74
C ALA A 200 -1.84 -23.45 -8.59
N ASP A 201 -1.77 -24.06 -7.41
CA ASP A 201 -2.32 -23.51 -6.16
C ASP A 201 -1.21 -22.81 -5.39
N PHE A 202 -1.17 -21.48 -5.48
CA PHE A 202 -0.19 -20.67 -4.78
C PHE A 202 -0.61 -20.45 -3.32
N SER A 203 0.32 -20.65 -2.39
CA SER A 203 0.09 -20.23 -1.01
C SER A 203 -0.14 -18.72 -0.93
N PRO A 204 -0.80 -18.20 0.12
CA PRO A 204 -0.96 -16.75 0.30
C PRO A 204 0.35 -15.97 0.18
N GLU A 205 1.44 -16.47 0.77
CA GLU A 205 2.77 -15.85 0.70
C GLU A 205 3.28 -15.79 -0.74
N THR A 206 3.15 -16.90 -1.47
CA THR A 206 3.59 -17.00 -2.87
C THR A 206 2.79 -16.06 -3.75
N LEU A 207 1.47 -15.98 -3.55
CA LEU A 207 0.58 -15.07 -4.28
C LEU A 207 0.95 -13.61 -4.04
N ILE A 208 1.14 -13.22 -2.76
CA ILE A 208 1.54 -11.87 -2.35
C ILE A 208 2.87 -11.49 -2.99
N GLN A 209 3.88 -12.35 -2.88
CA GLN A 209 5.21 -12.10 -3.43
C GLN A 209 5.17 -12.03 -4.96
N SER A 210 4.41 -12.90 -5.62
CA SER A 210 4.29 -12.93 -7.09
C SER A 210 3.64 -11.67 -7.62
N ALA A 211 2.60 -11.18 -6.97
CA ALA A 211 1.93 -9.94 -7.35
C ALA A 211 2.84 -8.71 -7.16
N ARG A 212 3.58 -8.63 -6.04
CA ARG A 212 4.61 -7.61 -5.84
C ARG A 212 5.71 -7.67 -6.91
N ASP A 213 6.19 -8.85 -7.21
CA ASP A 213 7.28 -9.06 -8.18
C ASP A 213 6.84 -8.70 -9.60
N GLY A 214 5.58 -8.95 -9.96
CA GLY A 214 4.97 -8.48 -11.21
C GLY A 214 4.90 -6.95 -11.27
N GLU A 215 4.56 -6.31 -10.17
CA GLU A 215 4.55 -4.84 -10.04
C GLU A 215 5.96 -4.24 -10.12
N TRP A 216 6.97 -4.93 -9.57
CA TRP A 216 8.36 -4.53 -9.69
C TRP A 216 8.88 -4.60 -11.13
N TYR A 217 8.42 -5.57 -11.93
CA TYR A 217 8.73 -5.63 -13.35
C TYR A 217 8.25 -4.37 -14.08
N ALA A 218 7.06 -3.87 -13.75
CA ALA A 218 6.52 -2.63 -14.30
C ALA A 218 7.26 -1.35 -13.84
N GLY A 219 8.25 -1.49 -12.93
CA GLY A 219 9.10 -0.38 -12.46
C GLY A 219 8.73 0.17 -11.07
N SER A 220 7.64 -0.28 -10.44
CA SER A 220 7.34 0.01 -9.05
C SER A 220 8.38 -0.66 -8.11
N ARG A 221 8.61 -0.07 -6.95
CA ARG A 221 9.44 -0.66 -5.88
C ARG A 221 8.67 -0.62 -4.55
N CYS A 222 7.42 -1.10 -4.62
CA CYS A 222 6.53 -1.20 -3.45
C CYS A 222 7.00 -2.27 -2.45
N GLY A 223 6.53 -2.18 -1.21
CA GLY A 223 6.55 -3.28 -0.25
C GLY A 223 5.49 -4.34 -0.58
N VAL A 224 5.15 -5.15 0.39
CA VAL A 224 4.15 -6.24 0.25
C VAL A 224 2.81 -5.94 0.93
N SER A 225 2.70 -4.79 1.59
CA SER A 225 1.53 -4.43 2.41
C SER A 225 0.22 -4.44 1.61
N ASP A 226 0.27 -3.92 0.38
CA ASP A 226 -0.88 -3.78 -0.49
C ASP A 226 -1.44 -5.15 -0.89
N GLN A 227 -0.57 -6.01 -1.41
CA GLN A 227 -0.92 -7.36 -1.82
C GLN A 227 -1.33 -8.22 -0.62
N ALA A 228 -0.67 -8.05 0.54
CA ALA A 228 -1.03 -8.76 1.76
C ALA A 228 -2.45 -8.42 2.23
N ALA A 229 -2.83 -7.14 2.24
CA ALA A 229 -4.19 -6.72 2.56
C ALA A 229 -5.24 -7.34 1.64
N MET A 230 -4.94 -7.41 0.34
CA MET A 230 -5.85 -7.95 -0.68
C MET A 230 -6.01 -9.47 -0.59
N VAL A 231 -4.92 -10.19 -0.30
CA VAL A 231 -4.94 -11.66 -0.27
C VAL A 231 -5.48 -12.18 1.06
N LEU A 232 -5.11 -11.54 2.20
CA LEU A 232 -5.49 -11.98 3.54
C LEU A 232 -6.82 -11.40 4.02
N GLY A 233 -7.40 -10.48 3.26
CA GLY A 233 -8.63 -9.79 3.61
C GLY A 233 -9.81 -10.73 3.88
N LYS A 234 -10.64 -10.35 4.85
CA LYS A 234 -11.91 -11.03 5.16
C LYS A 234 -12.99 -9.96 5.33
N ALA A 235 -14.23 -10.31 4.96
CA ALA A 235 -15.37 -9.43 5.17
C ALA A 235 -15.50 -9.05 6.65
N ASP A 236 -15.71 -7.77 6.93
CA ASP A 236 -15.85 -7.18 8.27
C ASP A 236 -14.62 -7.36 9.20
N HIS A 237 -13.44 -7.65 8.64
CA HIS A 237 -12.22 -7.86 9.44
C HIS A 237 -11.08 -6.93 9.02
N CYS A 238 -10.24 -6.66 10.00
CA CYS A 238 -8.88 -6.17 9.80
C CYS A 238 -7.86 -7.27 10.07
N VAL A 239 -6.68 -7.13 9.49
CA VAL A 239 -5.55 -8.03 9.72
C VAL A 239 -4.37 -7.21 10.20
N GLN A 240 -3.83 -7.54 11.38
CA GLN A 240 -2.53 -7.04 11.81
C GLN A 240 -1.45 -8.02 11.35
N ILE A 241 -0.39 -7.50 10.74
CA ILE A 241 0.76 -8.28 10.28
C ILE A 241 2.03 -7.63 10.78
N ALA A 242 2.97 -8.44 11.29
CA ALA A 242 4.33 -8.03 11.54
C ALA A 242 5.18 -8.31 10.28
N LEU A 243 5.60 -7.26 9.57
CA LEU A 243 6.45 -7.43 8.40
C LEU A 243 7.93 -7.41 8.77
N ARG A 244 8.70 -8.25 8.10
CA ARG A 244 10.17 -8.16 8.02
C ARG A 244 10.58 -8.03 6.55
N PRO A 245 11.59 -7.21 6.22
CA PRO A 245 11.97 -6.94 4.82
C PRO A 245 12.46 -8.17 4.07
N ASP A 246 13.07 -9.12 4.76
CA ASP A 246 13.72 -10.32 4.24
C ASP A 246 12.75 -11.50 4.07
N ARG A 247 11.65 -11.52 4.83
CA ARG A 247 10.67 -12.62 4.79
C ARG A 247 9.25 -12.13 5.05
N LEU A 248 8.32 -12.72 4.35
CA LEU A 248 6.89 -12.57 4.60
C LEU A 248 6.40 -13.81 5.35
N ASP A 249 5.96 -13.61 6.58
CA ASP A 249 5.30 -14.63 7.39
C ASP A 249 3.85 -14.19 7.63
N VAL A 250 2.93 -14.75 6.86
CA VAL A 250 1.51 -14.43 7.00
C VAL A 250 0.85 -15.22 8.12
N SER A 251 1.49 -16.29 8.62
CA SER A 251 0.98 -17.10 9.73
C SER A 251 0.94 -16.33 11.05
N SER A 252 1.79 -15.30 11.17
CA SER A 252 1.79 -14.37 12.30
C SER A 252 0.65 -13.34 12.24
N GLY A 253 -0.14 -13.32 11.17
CA GLY A 253 -1.23 -12.38 10.97
C GLY A 253 -2.37 -12.60 11.97
N ARG A 254 -2.68 -11.56 12.77
CA ARG A 254 -3.81 -11.55 13.70
C ARG A 254 -5.01 -10.88 13.04
N GLY A 255 -6.07 -11.67 12.77
CA GLY A 255 -7.37 -11.11 12.37
C GLY A 255 -8.15 -10.59 13.57
N TYR A 256 -8.79 -9.42 13.43
CA TYR A 256 -9.72 -8.88 14.41
C TYR A 256 -10.93 -8.24 13.71
N VAL A 257 -12.10 -8.31 14.37
CA VAL A 257 -13.35 -7.81 13.82
C VAL A 257 -13.37 -6.29 13.92
N PHE A 258 -13.83 -5.63 12.85
CA PHE A 258 -14.13 -4.22 12.88
C PHE A 258 -15.63 -4.06 13.22
N PRO A 259 -15.97 -3.51 14.38
CA PRO A 259 -17.36 -3.47 14.86
C PRO A 259 -18.27 -2.63 13.97
N LYS A 260 -19.56 -3.00 13.93
CA LYS A 260 -20.56 -2.35 13.07
C LYS A 260 -20.97 -0.95 13.53
N GLU A 261 -20.67 -0.62 14.79
CA GLU A 261 -20.93 0.70 15.40
C GLU A 261 -19.97 1.77 14.90
N ILE A 262 -18.88 1.37 14.27
CA ILE A 262 -17.83 2.23 13.77
C ILE A 262 -17.76 2.13 12.24
N ALA A 263 -17.44 3.25 11.61
CA ALA A 263 -17.21 3.35 10.18
C ALA A 263 -15.84 3.96 9.90
N VAL A 264 -15.22 3.50 8.82
CA VAL A 264 -14.07 4.14 8.19
C VAL A 264 -14.55 4.79 6.89
N LEU A 265 -14.42 6.10 6.79
CA LEU A 265 -14.64 6.82 5.54
C LEU A 265 -13.32 6.89 4.77
N VAL A 266 -13.42 6.73 3.47
CA VAL A 266 -12.33 6.96 2.52
C VAL A 266 -12.65 8.20 1.73
N ALA A 267 -11.85 9.27 1.88
CA ALA A 267 -12.00 10.51 1.14
C ALA A 267 -10.83 10.65 0.13
N ASN A 268 -11.12 10.46 -1.14
CA ASN A 268 -10.17 10.68 -2.22
C ASN A 268 -9.95 12.19 -2.40
N SER A 269 -8.71 12.63 -2.27
CA SER A 269 -8.34 14.04 -2.41
C SER A 269 -8.52 14.60 -3.83
N LEU A 270 -8.77 13.75 -4.81
CA LEU A 270 -8.82 14.07 -6.23
C LEU A 270 -7.54 14.72 -6.79
N THR A 271 -6.46 14.70 -6.00
CA THR A 271 -5.14 15.17 -6.43
C THR A 271 -4.39 14.07 -7.18
N GLU A 272 -3.58 14.44 -8.14
CA GLU A 272 -2.72 13.51 -8.85
C GLU A 272 -1.37 13.40 -8.16
N ARG A 273 -0.86 12.17 -8.04
CA ARG A 273 0.47 11.96 -7.48
C ARG A 273 1.53 12.49 -8.42
N ASN A 274 2.12 13.62 -8.06
CA ASN A 274 3.29 14.13 -8.76
C ASN A 274 4.55 13.45 -8.20
N LEU A 275 4.90 12.29 -8.78
CA LEU A 275 6.14 11.56 -8.48
C LEU A 275 7.35 12.12 -9.22
N SER A 276 7.28 13.35 -9.74
CA SER A 276 8.40 14.05 -10.36
C SER A 276 8.92 15.17 -9.43
N GLY A 277 10.19 15.49 -9.56
CA GLY A 277 10.74 16.66 -8.91
C GLY A 277 11.07 16.48 -7.41
N ASP A 278 10.87 17.56 -6.64
CA ASP A 278 11.37 17.67 -5.26
C ASP A 278 10.58 16.84 -4.25
N ALA A 279 9.27 16.64 -4.45
CA ALA A 279 8.43 15.82 -3.59
C ALA A 279 8.89 14.34 -3.58
N LEU A 280 9.20 13.78 -4.76
CA LEU A 280 9.76 12.44 -4.85
C LEU A 280 11.13 12.35 -4.18
N ILE A 281 11.97 13.36 -4.34
CA ILE A 281 13.30 13.39 -3.70
C ILE A 281 13.13 13.44 -2.17
N ALA A 282 12.23 14.27 -1.65
CA ALA A 282 11.95 14.36 -0.22
C ALA A 282 11.46 13.01 0.35
N TYR A 283 10.47 12.40 -0.28
CA TYR A 283 9.97 11.07 0.10
C TYR A 283 11.07 9.99 0.05
N THR A 284 11.88 9.99 -1.02
CA THR A 284 12.99 9.04 -1.17
C THR A 284 14.07 9.23 -0.10
N LYS A 285 14.32 10.48 0.33
CA LYS A 285 15.27 10.78 1.44
C LYS A 285 14.85 10.09 2.74
N ASN A 286 13.55 10.09 3.08
CA ASN A 286 13.05 9.45 4.29
C ASN A 286 13.18 7.92 4.24
N ARG A 287 12.90 7.30 3.10
CA ARG A 287 13.15 5.87 2.89
C ARG A 287 14.64 5.51 2.97
N PHE A 288 15.49 6.34 2.40
CA PHE A 288 16.95 6.18 2.51
C PHE A 288 17.39 6.34 3.98
N ALA A 289 16.81 7.30 4.71
CA ALA A 289 17.10 7.51 6.13
C ALA A 289 16.82 6.26 6.98
N TYR A 290 15.73 5.52 6.73
CA TYR A 290 15.47 4.25 7.43
C TYR A 290 16.59 3.23 7.23
N SER A 291 17.06 3.04 5.99
CA SER A 291 18.13 2.09 5.68
C SER A 291 19.44 2.42 6.40
N ILE A 292 19.72 3.71 6.57
CA ILE A 292 20.96 4.19 7.22
C ILE A 292 20.78 4.29 8.74
N ALA A 293 19.59 4.68 9.23
CA ALA A 293 19.35 4.91 10.64
C ALA A 293 19.64 3.68 11.51
N LEU A 294 19.36 2.48 11.03
CA LEU A 294 19.69 1.25 11.76
C LEU A 294 21.19 1.08 11.99
N GLN A 295 22.04 1.47 11.00
CA GLN A 295 23.51 1.43 11.17
C GLN A 295 23.97 2.46 12.20
N VAL A 296 23.45 3.69 12.14
CA VAL A 296 23.73 4.76 13.11
C VAL A 296 23.28 4.35 14.53
N CYS A 297 22.10 3.70 14.63
CA CYS A 297 21.58 3.20 15.90
C CYS A 297 22.47 2.13 16.53
N ARG A 298 22.97 1.18 15.75
CA ARG A 298 23.87 0.12 16.26
C ARG A 298 25.12 0.70 16.90
N GLN A 299 25.78 1.67 16.25
CA GLN A 299 26.94 2.37 16.83
C GLN A 299 26.58 3.16 18.09
N SER A 300 25.43 3.82 18.10
CA SER A 300 24.96 4.58 19.26
C SER A 300 24.62 3.67 20.43
N LEU A 301 24.07 2.49 20.20
CA LEU A 301 23.76 1.50 21.23
C LEU A 301 25.03 0.86 21.82
N GLU A 302 26.06 0.64 21.01
CA GLU A 302 27.38 0.22 21.50
C GLU A 302 27.97 1.25 22.46
N ALA A 303 27.92 2.54 22.09
CA ALA A 303 28.36 3.64 22.94
C ALA A 303 27.48 3.82 24.21
N LEU A 304 26.25 3.28 24.22
CA LEU A 304 25.38 3.23 25.41
C LEU A 304 25.60 1.96 26.24
N GLY A 305 26.55 1.10 25.86
CA GLY A 305 26.93 -0.10 26.61
C GLY A 305 26.06 -1.33 26.33
N MET A 306 25.30 -1.35 25.22
CA MET A 306 24.54 -2.54 24.83
C MET A 306 25.49 -3.67 24.37
N PRO A 307 25.29 -4.92 24.83
CA PRO A 307 26.12 -6.04 24.41
C PRO A 307 26.09 -6.28 22.89
N PRO A 308 27.24 -6.65 22.28
CA PRO A 308 27.34 -6.86 20.81
C PRO A 308 26.32 -7.86 20.27
N GLU A 309 26.01 -8.92 20.99
CA GLU A 309 25.07 -9.96 20.58
C GLU A 309 23.65 -9.39 20.42
N ARG A 310 23.26 -8.47 21.29
CA ARG A 310 21.96 -7.78 21.19
C ARG A 310 21.92 -6.78 20.04
N ILE A 311 23.04 -6.08 19.81
CA ILE A 311 23.15 -5.14 18.67
C ILE A 311 23.03 -5.86 17.33
N GLN A 312 23.64 -7.04 17.20
CA GLN A 312 23.54 -7.87 16.00
C GLN A 312 22.09 -8.31 15.69
N GLY A 313 21.27 -8.51 16.71
CA GLY A 313 19.85 -8.85 16.58
C GLY A 313 18.94 -7.71 16.13
N ILE A 314 19.46 -6.46 16.04
CA ILE A 314 18.66 -5.31 15.58
C ILE A 314 18.72 -5.24 14.06
N GLU A 315 17.69 -5.73 13.41
CA GLU A 315 17.60 -5.80 11.95
C GLU A 315 16.54 -4.88 11.35
N THR A 316 15.52 -4.54 12.14
CA THR A 316 14.32 -3.81 11.70
C THR A 316 13.97 -2.69 12.67
N LEU A 317 13.06 -1.79 12.27
CA LEU A 317 12.56 -0.72 13.15
C LEU A 317 11.88 -1.25 14.42
N PRO A 318 11.06 -2.30 14.41
CA PRO A 318 10.48 -2.89 15.63
C PRO A 318 11.51 -3.39 16.65
N ASP A 319 12.71 -3.76 16.21
CA ASP A 319 13.76 -4.22 17.12
C ASP A 319 14.32 -3.06 17.98
N LEU A 320 14.01 -1.81 17.59
CA LEU A 320 14.29 -0.60 18.37
C LEU A 320 13.12 -0.17 19.26
N ALA A 321 12.00 -0.89 19.26
CA ALA A 321 10.87 -0.57 20.14
C ALA A 321 11.24 -0.72 21.62
N PRO A 322 10.62 0.04 22.54
CA PRO A 322 10.97 0.00 23.96
C PRO A 322 11.01 -1.41 24.54
N HIS A 323 9.98 -2.22 24.27
CA HIS A 323 9.88 -3.59 24.79
C HIS A 323 10.92 -4.56 24.20
N ALA A 324 11.44 -4.27 23.00
CA ALA A 324 12.50 -5.05 22.35
C ALA A 324 13.91 -4.62 22.83
N LEU A 325 14.11 -3.32 23.08
CA LEU A 325 15.38 -2.80 23.60
C LEU A 325 15.63 -3.24 25.03
N ASP A 326 14.66 -3.10 25.92
CA ASP A 326 14.75 -3.56 27.31
C ASP A 326 13.36 -3.68 27.93
N THR A 327 13.16 -4.70 28.77
CA THR A 327 11.86 -4.96 29.40
C THR A 327 11.51 -3.97 30.52
N ARG A 328 12.48 -3.26 31.10
CA ARG A 328 12.30 -2.32 32.22
C ARG A 328 12.61 -0.89 31.88
N GLN A 329 13.68 -0.66 31.11
CA GLN A 329 14.22 0.68 30.82
C GLN A 329 14.21 1.00 29.33
N GLY A 330 13.49 0.21 28.51
CA GLY A 330 13.52 0.32 27.06
C GLY A 330 13.08 1.68 26.53
N LEU A 331 12.09 2.31 27.17
CA LEU A 331 11.63 3.64 26.76
C LEU A 331 12.70 4.71 27.02
N GLU A 332 13.33 4.70 28.18
CA GLU A 332 14.44 5.63 28.51
C GLU A 332 15.63 5.38 27.56
N LEU A 333 15.99 4.12 27.35
CA LEU A 333 17.07 3.74 26.45
C LEU A 333 16.80 4.22 25.01
N LEU A 334 15.56 4.10 24.54
CA LEU A 334 15.15 4.59 23.21
C LEU A 334 15.31 6.11 23.10
N TYR A 335 14.84 6.88 24.08
CA TYR A 335 15.02 8.34 24.05
C TYR A 335 16.50 8.75 24.08
N ARG A 336 17.31 8.08 24.89
CA ARG A 336 18.77 8.29 24.91
C ARG A 336 19.45 7.92 23.59
N LEU A 337 18.95 6.87 22.93
CA LEU A 337 19.39 6.49 21.58
C LEU A 337 19.04 7.58 20.55
N LEU A 338 17.80 8.05 20.57
CA LEU A 338 17.31 9.09 19.64
C LEU A 338 18.09 10.41 19.78
N GLN A 339 18.47 10.82 21.00
CA GLN A 339 19.34 11.98 21.23
C GLN A 339 20.72 11.82 20.59
N ARG A 340 21.27 10.59 20.53
CA ARG A 340 22.55 10.32 19.88
C ARG A 340 22.46 10.26 18.34
N VAL A 341 21.27 10.09 17.80
CA VAL A 341 21.05 10.14 16.35
C VAL A 341 20.91 11.61 15.93
N PRO A 342 21.78 12.15 15.07
CA PRO A 342 21.66 13.54 14.62
C PRO A 342 20.32 13.81 13.92
N GLU A 343 19.79 15.02 14.03
CA GLU A 343 18.58 15.39 13.27
C GLU A 343 18.81 15.26 11.77
N THR A 344 20.00 15.66 11.29
CA THR A 344 20.39 15.52 9.88
C THR A 344 21.85 15.14 9.75
N LEU A 345 22.19 14.36 8.71
CA LEU A 345 23.58 14.05 8.33
C LEU A 345 23.86 14.45 6.88
N SER A 346 25.08 14.93 6.64
CA SER A 346 25.59 15.09 5.27
C SER A 346 26.01 13.74 4.69
N LEU A 347 26.16 13.65 3.35
CA LEU A 347 26.69 12.45 2.71
C LEU A 347 28.12 12.13 3.16
N GLU A 348 28.92 13.15 3.42
CA GLU A 348 30.26 13.02 3.98
C GLU A 348 30.22 12.42 5.39
N GLY A 349 29.36 12.97 6.27
CA GLY A 349 29.18 12.43 7.64
C GLY A 349 28.67 10.99 7.64
N LEU A 350 27.81 10.61 6.68
CA LEU A 350 27.39 9.22 6.52
C LEU A 350 28.54 8.30 6.10
N ARG A 351 29.50 8.80 5.29
CA ARG A 351 30.70 8.03 4.89
C ARG A 351 31.69 7.78 6.04
N GLU A 352 31.63 8.61 7.06
CA GLU A 352 32.41 8.41 8.30
C GLU A 352 31.75 7.40 9.24
N THR A 353 30.41 7.29 9.17
CA THR A 353 29.60 6.45 10.05
C THR A 353 29.30 5.06 9.47
N CYS A 354 29.18 4.94 8.15
CA CYS A 354 28.72 3.72 7.49
C CYS A 354 29.81 3.11 6.62
N ALA A 355 29.78 1.79 6.42
CA ALA A 355 30.64 1.12 5.47
C ALA A 355 30.43 1.70 4.06
N ARG A 356 31.49 2.24 3.47
CA ARG A 356 31.42 3.04 2.24
C ARG A 356 30.79 2.30 1.06
N SER A 357 31.11 1.02 0.88
CA SER A 357 30.54 0.19 -0.20
C SER A 357 29.03 0.00 -0.07
N GLU A 358 28.54 -0.20 1.14
CA GLU A 358 27.10 -0.35 1.43
C GLU A 358 26.35 0.96 1.24
N LEU A 359 26.92 2.06 1.75
CA LEU A 359 26.36 3.40 1.59
C LEU A 359 26.24 3.79 0.11
N ASP A 360 27.31 3.62 -0.68
CA ASP A 360 27.32 3.97 -2.10
C ASP A 360 26.33 3.10 -2.89
N ALA A 361 26.17 1.81 -2.55
CA ALA A 361 25.17 0.93 -3.13
C ALA A 361 23.72 1.37 -2.80
N LEU A 362 23.44 1.68 -1.53
CA LEU A 362 22.14 2.19 -1.09
C LEU A 362 21.83 3.55 -1.73
N TYR A 363 22.79 4.45 -1.74
CA TYR A 363 22.64 5.77 -2.35
C TYR A 363 22.34 5.66 -3.85
N THR A 364 23.03 4.79 -4.57
CA THR A 364 22.79 4.53 -5.98
C THR A 364 21.42 3.90 -6.21
N ARG A 365 21.01 2.97 -5.36
CA ARG A 365 19.68 2.34 -5.42
C ARG A 365 18.55 3.37 -5.30
N HIS A 366 18.67 4.31 -4.37
CA HIS A 366 17.64 5.32 -4.10
C HIS A 366 17.68 6.52 -5.06
N PHE A 367 18.89 6.99 -5.41
CA PHE A 367 19.04 8.26 -6.12
C PHE A 367 19.74 8.12 -7.49
N GLY A 368 20.01 6.90 -7.95
CA GLY A 368 20.71 6.67 -9.23
C GLY A 368 19.97 7.26 -10.44
N ILE A 369 18.64 7.24 -10.41
CA ILE A 369 17.78 7.82 -11.46
C ILE A 369 17.64 9.35 -11.37
N VAL A 370 18.00 9.95 -10.23
CA VAL A 370 17.95 11.41 -10.03
C VAL A 370 19.15 12.05 -10.73
N PRO A 371 18.95 13.11 -11.53
CA PRO A 371 20.05 13.83 -12.17
C PRO A 371 21.13 14.25 -11.14
N PRO A 372 22.43 14.09 -11.42
CA PRO A 372 23.50 14.29 -10.44
C PRO A 372 23.43 15.64 -9.70
N ARG A 373 23.05 16.73 -10.40
CA ARG A 373 22.94 18.08 -9.80
C ARG A 373 21.78 18.22 -8.80
N ARG A 374 20.80 17.31 -8.84
CA ARG A 374 19.62 17.31 -7.96
C ARG A 374 19.70 16.24 -6.86
N ARG A 375 20.74 15.41 -6.87
CA ARG A 375 20.90 14.36 -5.85
C ARG A 375 21.12 14.97 -4.47
N PRO A 376 20.38 14.53 -3.45
CA PRO A 376 20.49 15.09 -2.11
C PRO A 376 21.86 14.77 -1.50
N ARG A 377 22.42 15.76 -0.78
CA ARG A 377 23.68 15.63 -0.03
C ARG A 377 23.48 15.73 1.48
N ARG A 378 22.25 15.97 1.94
CA ARG A 378 21.87 16.05 3.35
C ARG A 378 20.57 15.31 3.58
N PHE A 379 20.51 14.52 4.63
CA PHE A 379 19.44 13.59 4.92
C PHE A 379 18.88 13.82 6.31
N PRO A 380 17.54 13.85 6.50
CA PRO A 380 16.94 13.78 7.81
C PRO A 380 17.21 12.39 8.39
N MET A 381 17.53 12.30 9.68
CA MET A 381 17.84 11.03 10.35
C MET A 381 16.87 10.79 11.51
N ARG A 382 16.91 11.62 12.55
CA ARG A 382 16.12 11.44 13.76
C ARG A 382 14.63 11.47 13.53
N GLY A 383 14.13 12.41 12.74
CA GLY A 383 12.69 12.57 12.47
C GLY A 383 12.05 11.35 11.84
N PRO A 384 12.55 10.85 10.68
CA PRO A 384 12.05 9.61 10.06
C PRO A 384 12.22 8.40 10.99
N LEU A 385 13.35 8.25 11.68
CA LEU A 385 13.58 7.13 12.60
C LEU A 385 12.53 7.12 13.73
N LEU A 386 12.32 8.25 14.39
CA LEU A 386 11.30 8.40 15.43
C LEU A 386 9.90 8.08 14.86
N PHE A 387 9.58 8.61 13.67
CA PHE A 387 8.32 8.29 13.01
C PHE A 387 8.14 6.79 12.80
N GLY A 388 9.14 6.12 12.23
CA GLY A 388 9.05 4.70 11.88
C GLY A 388 8.87 3.79 13.10
N ILE A 389 9.63 4.03 14.19
CA ILE A 389 9.49 3.29 15.45
C ILE A 389 8.12 3.55 16.07
N ALA A 390 7.71 4.82 16.16
CA ALA A 390 6.45 5.22 16.77
C ALA A 390 5.24 4.71 15.94
N GLU A 391 5.31 4.74 14.61
CA GLU A 391 4.24 4.24 13.75
C GLU A 391 4.10 2.72 13.83
N SER A 392 5.22 2.00 13.93
CA SER A 392 5.19 0.56 14.17
C SER A 392 4.52 0.24 15.52
N GLU A 393 4.84 0.99 16.58
CA GLU A 393 4.20 0.81 17.89
C GLU A 393 2.72 1.22 17.88
N ARG A 394 2.35 2.33 17.21
CA ARG A 394 0.93 2.68 16.99
C ARG A 394 0.17 1.53 16.33
N ALA A 395 0.77 0.94 15.30
CA ALA A 395 0.16 -0.18 14.60
C ALA A 395 0.10 -1.44 15.47
N ARG A 396 1.08 -1.66 16.37
CA ARG A 396 1.09 -2.82 17.29
C ARG A 396 -0.06 -2.75 18.29
N VAL A 397 -0.31 -1.57 18.88
CA VAL A 397 -1.34 -1.38 19.92
C VAL A 397 -2.73 -1.05 19.36
N PHE A 398 -2.86 -0.77 18.07
CA PHE A 398 -4.12 -0.36 17.44
C PHE A 398 -5.25 -1.39 17.59
N PRO A 399 -5.02 -2.72 17.40
CA PRO A 399 -6.07 -3.73 17.58
C PRO A 399 -6.65 -3.75 19.00
N GLU A 400 -5.84 -3.51 20.01
CA GLU A 400 -6.30 -3.48 21.41
C GLU A 400 -7.31 -2.35 21.65
N ALA A 401 -7.04 -1.15 21.09
CA ALA A 401 -7.98 -0.04 21.14
C ALA A 401 -9.28 -0.34 20.41
N VAL A 402 -9.21 -1.01 19.25
CA VAL A 402 -10.39 -1.42 18.47
C VAL A 402 -11.22 -2.47 19.21
N GLU A 403 -10.60 -3.53 19.73
CA GLU A 403 -11.28 -4.64 20.39
C GLU A 403 -11.84 -4.25 21.76
N SER A 404 -11.23 -3.30 22.45
CA SER A 404 -11.74 -2.75 23.72
C SER A 404 -12.87 -1.72 23.52
N GLY A 405 -13.13 -1.29 22.28
CA GLY A 405 -14.10 -0.23 21.99
C GLY A 405 -13.63 1.17 22.35
N ASP A 406 -12.32 1.37 22.56
CA ASP A 406 -11.74 2.71 22.79
C ASP A 406 -11.48 3.42 21.45
N TRP A 407 -12.58 3.88 20.84
CA TRP A 407 -12.56 4.57 19.54
C TRP A 407 -11.83 5.90 19.59
N ILE A 408 -11.80 6.55 20.76
CA ILE A 408 -11.06 7.78 20.97
C ILE A 408 -9.55 7.49 20.87
N GLN A 409 -9.09 6.45 21.53
CA GLN A 409 -7.68 6.04 21.45
C GLN A 409 -7.30 5.57 20.04
N ALA A 410 -8.13 4.71 19.41
CA ALA A 410 -7.90 4.27 18.03
C ALA A 410 -7.79 5.48 17.08
N GLY A 411 -8.70 6.44 17.18
CA GLY A 411 -8.68 7.66 16.39
C GLY A 411 -7.46 8.54 16.68
N LYS A 412 -7.08 8.71 17.95
CA LYS A 412 -5.86 9.44 18.32
C LYS A 412 -4.62 8.83 17.69
N LEU A 413 -4.46 7.50 17.70
CA LEU A 413 -3.33 6.82 17.05
C LEU A 413 -3.29 7.13 15.54
N MET A 414 -4.45 7.24 14.87
CA MET A 414 -4.51 7.65 13.46
C MET A 414 -4.04 9.09 13.27
N THR A 415 -4.54 10.02 14.05
CA THR A 415 -4.24 11.45 13.93
C THR A 415 -2.78 11.76 14.27
N ILE A 416 -2.23 11.16 15.33
CA ILE A 416 -0.81 11.32 15.71
C ILE A 416 0.10 10.84 14.58
N GLY A 417 -0.22 9.70 13.94
CA GLY A 417 0.54 9.23 12.78
C GLY A 417 0.50 10.22 11.62
N HIS A 418 -0.68 10.80 11.34
CA HIS A 418 -0.80 11.83 10.31
C HIS A 418 -0.06 13.12 10.67
N ASP A 419 -0.02 13.49 11.94
CA ASP A 419 0.73 14.66 12.40
C ASP A 419 2.24 14.53 12.09
N GLY A 420 2.80 13.33 12.07
CA GLY A 420 4.17 13.07 11.61
C GLY A 420 4.34 13.14 10.08
N ASP A 421 3.25 13.00 9.34
CA ASP A 421 3.23 13.13 7.88
C ASP A 421 2.89 14.55 7.39
N ARG A 422 2.34 15.41 8.25
CA ARG A 422 1.92 16.76 7.88
C ARG A 422 3.04 17.55 7.22
N GLY A 423 2.63 18.49 6.36
CA GLY A 423 3.47 19.57 5.90
C GLY A 423 3.68 20.63 7.00
N ALA A 424 3.59 21.91 6.62
CA ALA A 424 3.87 23.01 7.54
C ALA A 424 2.64 23.52 8.31
N MET A 425 1.44 23.00 8.07
CA MET A 425 0.20 23.56 8.62
C MET A 425 -0.66 22.51 9.30
N LYS A 426 -1.37 22.92 10.35
CA LYS A 426 -2.42 22.14 11.03
C LYS A 426 -3.55 23.09 11.43
N GLN A 427 -4.77 22.81 10.99
CA GLN A 427 -5.94 23.65 11.25
C GLN A 427 -5.70 25.14 10.96
N GLY A 428 -5.02 25.44 9.84
CA GLY A 428 -4.70 26.80 9.43
C GLY A 428 -3.57 27.49 10.19
N GLN A 429 -2.94 26.82 11.16
CA GLN A 429 -1.82 27.34 11.94
C GLN A 429 -0.49 26.68 11.53
N ALA A 430 0.62 27.38 11.70
CA ALA A 430 1.94 26.82 11.48
C ALA A 430 2.16 25.61 12.41
N TYR A 431 2.65 24.52 11.85
CA TYR A 431 2.86 23.26 12.56
C TYR A 431 4.26 22.71 12.28
N CYS A 432 4.94 22.34 13.36
CA CYS A 432 6.23 21.66 13.29
C CYS A 432 6.37 20.75 14.52
N VAL A 433 6.81 19.52 14.29
CA VAL A 433 7.11 18.59 15.38
C VAL A 433 8.50 18.91 15.94
N ASP A 434 8.58 19.19 17.25
CA ASP A 434 9.86 19.40 17.93
C ASP A 434 10.51 18.03 18.22
N ILE A 435 11.65 17.78 17.58
CA ILE A 435 12.49 16.58 17.75
C ILE A 435 13.87 16.91 18.31
N SER A 436 14.03 18.10 18.93
CA SER A 436 15.28 18.52 19.54
C SER A 436 15.67 17.65 20.73
N ASP A 437 16.93 17.71 21.14
CA ASP A 437 17.41 16.98 22.32
C ASP A 437 16.59 17.37 23.55
N GLN A 438 16.28 18.67 23.72
CA GLN A 438 15.45 19.16 24.82
C GLN A 438 14.03 18.59 24.81
N ALA A 439 13.42 18.44 23.61
CA ALA A 439 12.11 17.82 23.48
C ALA A 439 12.15 16.34 23.88
N LEU A 440 13.18 15.60 23.42
CA LEU A 440 13.37 14.20 23.77
C LEU A 440 13.65 14.00 25.28
N GLU A 441 14.40 14.92 25.93
CA GLU A 441 14.62 14.90 27.38
C GLU A 441 13.30 15.06 28.14
N ARG A 442 12.46 16.02 27.73
CA ARG A 442 11.13 16.20 28.34
C ARG A 442 10.28 14.95 28.16
N MET A 443 10.23 14.39 26.95
CA MET A 443 9.46 13.16 26.66
C MET A 443 9.93 11.98 27.51
N ALA A 444 11.25 11.84 27.69
CA ALA A 444 11.84 10.83 28.56
C ALA A 444 11.47 11.04 30.02
N ALA A 445 11.59 12.27 30.53
CA ALA A 445 11.26 12.62 31.91
C ALA A 445 9.78 12.42 32.24
N GLU A 446 8.90 12.75 31.29
CA GLU A 446 7.45 12.58 31.38
C GLU A 446 7.00 11.15 31.05
N GLN A 447 7.92 10.26 30.71
CA GLN A 447 7.64 8.87 30.32
C GLN A 447 6.58 8.78 29.21
N ILE A 448 6.64 9.68 28.21
CA ILE A 448 5.71 9.69 27.08
C ILE A 448 5.86 8.38 26.29
N PRO A 449 4.81 7.57 26.14
CA PRO A 449 4.87 6.35 25.32
C PRO A 449 5.20 6.69 23.87
N ILE A 450 6.04 5.87 23.23
CA ILE A 450 6.59 6.19 21.90
C ILE A 450 5.50 6.30 20.82
N GLU A 451 4.41 5.57 20.93
CA GLU A 451 3.27 5.63 20.02
C GLU A 451 2.53 6.98 20.05
N ARG A 452 2.76 7.80 21.08
CA ARG A 452 2.25 9.18 21.19
C ARG A 452 3.16 10.22 20.56
N CYS A 453 4.34 9.83 20.08
CA CYS A 453 5.28 10.73 19.42
C CYS A 453 5.00 10.74 17.90
N PRO A 454 4.69 11.89 17.28
CA PRO A 454 4.44 11.93 15.84
C PRO A 454 5.65 11.53 15.00
N GLY A 455 6.86 12.00 15.36
CA GLY A 455 8.04 11.96 14.50
C GLY A 455 7.91 12.91 13.31
N VAL A 456 8.77 12.78 12.31
CA VAL A 456 8.73 13.63 11.11
C VAL A 456 9.01 12.79 9.86
N TYR A 457 7.97 12.50 9.08
CA TYR A 457 8.12 11.81 7.79
C TYR A 457 7.75 12.70 6.61
N GLY A 458 6.64 13.47 6.71
CA GLY A 458 6.33 14.52 5.74
C GLY A 458 5.82 13.98 4.39
N ALA A 459 4.95 12.97 4.40
CA ALA A 459 4.34 12.43 3.19
C ALA A 459 2.95 13.01 2.87
N SER A 460 2.47 13.98 3.65
CA SER A 460 1.19 14.64 3.38
C SER A 460 1.32 15.81 2.40
N THR A 461 0.19 16.35 2.00
CA THR A 461 0.07 17.55 1.15
C THR A 461 -0.97 18.48 1.76
N PRO A 462 -1.00 19.79 1.39
CA PRO A 462 -2.02 20.71 1.90
C PRO A 462 -3.46 20.22 1.67
N ALA A 463 -3.74 19.53 0.57
CA ALA A 463 -5.06 18.97 0.29
C ALA A 463 -5.40 17.79 1.22
N LEU A 464 -4.45 16.89 1.51
CA LEU A 464 -4.64 15.80 2.45
C LEU A 464 -4.80 16.32 3.88
N ASP A 465 -3.98 17.30 4.28
CA ASP A 465 -4.07 17.94 5.60
C ASP A 465 -5.43 18.59 5.81
N ALA A 466 -5.95 19.31 4.79
CA ALA A 466 -7.26 19.93 4.84
C ALA A 466 -8.40 18.92 5.00
N LEU A 467 -8.31 17.74 4.36
CA LEU A 467 -9.30 16.68 4.53
C LEU A 467 -9.25 16.05 5.93
N VAL A 468 -8.04 15.86 6.48
CA VAL A 468 -7.88 15.38 7.86
C VAL A 468 -8.47 16.39 8.84
N ASP A 469 -8.14 17.66 8.69
CA ASP A 469 -8.68 18.73 9.56
C ASP A 469 -10.21 18.81 9.44
N ALA A 470 -10.77 18.77 8.21
CA ALA A 470 -12.21 18.77 7.99
C ALA A 470 -12.91 17.53 8.60
N ALA A 471 -12.25 16.37 8.59
CA ALA A 471 -12.76 15.16 9.23
C ALA A 471 -12.82 15.31 10.76
N ILE A 472 -11.75 15.80 11.38
CA ILE A 472 -11.68 16.04 12.84
C ILE A 472 -12.71 17.09 13.27
N ASP A 473 -12.78 18.22 12.57
CA ASP A 473 -13.78 19.28 12.82
C ASP A 473 -15.21 18.80 12.58
N GLY A 474 -15.38 17.79 11.72
CA GLY A 474 -16.65 17.12 11.44
C GLY A 474 -17.08 16.10 12.50
N GLY A 475 -16.23 15.84 13.52
CA GLY A 475 -16.49 14.92 14.63
C GLY A 475 -15.95 13.50 14.42
N ALA A 476 -14.98 13.30 13.52
CA ALA A 476 -14.25 12.03 13.46
C ALA A 476 -13.46 11.80 14.76
N ASN A 477 -13.42 10.55 15.23
CA ASN A 477 -12.57 10.15 16.35
C ASN A 477 -11.07 10.31 16.01
N GLY A 478 -10.73 10.19 14.70
CA GLY A 478 -9.41 10.41 14.18
C GLY A 478 -9.39 10.30 12.66
N ALA A 479 -8.33 10.84 12.04
CA ALA A 479 -8.14 10.77 10.61
C ALA A 479 -6.66 10.74 10.23
N CYS A 480 -6.34 10.14 9.08
CA CYS A 480 -4.97 10.05 8.57
C CYS A 480 -4.95 9.83 7.05
N LEU A 481 -3.84 10.12 6.41
CA LEU A 481 -3.61 9.64 5.04
C LEU A 481 -3.52 8.10 4.99
N THR A 482 -3.71 7.50 3.82
CA THR A 482 -3.47 6.06 3.59
C THR A 482 -2.59 5.83 2.37
N GLY A 483 -1.78 4.76 2.41
CA GLY A 483 -0.82 4.43 1.37
C GLY A 483 0.44 5.31 1.42
N ALA A 484 1.05 5.58 0.26
CA ALA A 484 2.34 6.26 0.20
C ALA A 484 2.29 7.79 0.41
N GLY A 485 1.09 8.39 0.49
CA GLY A 485 0.96 9.84 0.56
C GLY A 485 1.28 10.57 -0.76
N LEU A 486 1.65 11.85 -0.68
CA LEU A 486 1.91 12.80 -1.77
C LEU A 486 0.70 13.07 -2.68
N ALA A 487 -0.39 12.38 -2.50
CA ALA A 487 -1.73 12.45 -3.08
C ALA A 487 -2.57 11.28 -2.56
N GLY A 488 -3.76 11.08 -3.10
CA GLY A 488 -4.56 9.89 -2.82
C GLY A 488 -5.66 10.14 -1.81
N SER A 489 -5.79 9.31 -0.78
CA SER A 489 -6.95 9.34 0.10
C SER A 489 -6.59 9.55 1.57
N VAL A 490 -7.56 10.08 2.30
CA VAL A 490 -7.61 10.17 3.75
C VAL A 490 -8.60 9.14 4.28
N LEU A 491 -8.28 8.53 5.41
CA LEU A 491 -9.18 7.71 6.21
C LEU A 491 -9.69 8.51 7.40
N ALA A 492 -10.98 8.45 7.66
CA ALA A 492 -11.59 9.04 8.85
C ALA A 492 -12.37 7.97 9.63
N LEU A 493 -12.08 7.85 10.92
CA LEU A 493 -12.76 6.92 11.84
C LEU A 493 -13.86 7.67 12.58
N CYS A 494 -15.11 7.20 12.52
CA CYS A 494 -16.23 7.81 13.22
C CYS A 494 -17.27 6.77 13.62
N SER A 495 -18.29 7.17 14.39
CA SER A 495 -19.45 6.31 14.60
C SER A 495 -20.17 6.02 13.27
N ALA A 496 -20.74 4.82 13.13
CA ALA A 496 -21.51 4.46 11.93
C ALA A 496 -22.74 5.37 11.74
N VAL A 497 -23.30 5.90 12.83
CA VAL A 497 -24.45 6.84 12.80
C VAL A 497 -24.05 8.20 12.22
N ASP A 498 -22.83 8.67 12.52
CA ASP A 498 -22.33 9.97 12.04
C ASP A 498 -21.73 9.90 10.63
N ALA A 499 -21.43 8.71 10.13
CA ALA A 499 -20.74 8.51 8.87
C ALA A 499 -21.38 9.22 7.67
N PRO A 500 -22.72 9.22 7.48
CA PRO A 500 -23.35 9.95 6.38
C PRO A 500 -23.15 11.47 6.47
N ARG A 501 -23.26 12.04 7.67
CA ARG A 501 -23.06 13.49 7.92
C ARG A 501 -21.61 13.89 7.67
N LEU A 502 -20.67 13.09 8.15
CA LEU A 502 -19.25 13.32 7.94
C LEU A 502 -18.85 13.18 6.45
N ALA A 503 -19.40 12.19 5.75
CA ALA A 503 -19.18 12.02 4.32
C ALA A 503 -19.64 13.25 3.52
N GLU A 504 -20.81 13.81 3.86
CA GLU A 504 -21.32 15.01 3.20
C GLU A 504 -20.45 16.23 3.48
N ARG A 505 -19.99 16.41 4.73
CA ARG A 505 -19.05 17.49 5.08
C ARG A 505 -17.74 17.38 4.28
N LEU A 506 -17.16 16.20 4.16
CA LEU A 506 -15.94 15.99 3.37
C LEU A 506 -16.16 16.28 1.88
N LYS A 507 -17.31 15.90 1.31
CA LYS A 507 -17.67 16.27 -0.07
C LYS A 507 -17.80 17.78 -0.24
N GLN A 508 -18.44 18.47 0.70
CA GLN A 508 -18.54 19.94 0.68
C GLN A 508 -17.16 20.60 0.74
N THR A 509 -16.25 20.08 1.57
CA THR A 509 -14.86 20.54 1.59
C THR A 509 -14.20 20.36 0.23
N ILE A 510 -14.30 19.18 -0.40
CA ILE A 510 -13.70 18.88 -1.71
C ILE A 510 -14.30 19.73 -2.82
N ALA A 511 -15.59 20.11 -2.73
CA ALA A 511 -16.28 20.95 -3.70
C ALA A 511 -15.89 22.43 -3.63
N SER A 512 -15.24 22.85 -2.52
CA SER A 512 -14.95 24.28 -2.30
C SER A 512 -13.80 24.79 -3.19
N PRO A 513 -13.84 26.09 -3.58
CA PRO A 513 -12.75 26.73 -4.32
C PRO A 513 -11.43 26.73 -3.53
N GLU A 514 -11.49 26.90 -2.22
CA GLU A 514 -10.34 26.90 -1.32
C GLU A 514 -9.61 25.56 -1.36
N TYR A 515 -10.37 24.47 -1.33
CA TYR A 515 -9.79 23.12 -1.45
C TYR A 515 -9.19 22.91 -2.84
N ALA A 516 -9.86 23.34 -3.92
CA ALA A 516 -9.31 23.23 -5.27
C ALA A 516 -7.94 23.93 -5.38
N ALA A 517 -7.78 25.10 -4.76
CA ALA A 517 -6.50 25.80 -4.69
C ALA A 517 -5.43 24.99 -3.94
N LEU A 518 -5.76 24.40 -2.78
CA LEU A 518 -4.85 23.51 -2.02
C LEU A 518 -4.46 22.26 -2.81
N ALA A 519 -5.38 21.75 -3.63
CA ALA A 519 -5.18 20.60 -4.51
C ALA A 519 -4.39 20.94 -5.78
N GLY A 520 -4.08 22.21 -6.03
CA GLY A 520 -3.44 22.67 -7.25
C GLY A 520 -4.32 22.55 -8.50
N ALA A 521 -5.64 22.45 -8.32
CA ALA A 521 -6.60 22.37 -9.41
C ALA A 521 -6.93 23.78 -9.95
N PRO A 522 -7.10 23.93 -11.28
CA PRO A 522 -7.38 25.24 -11.89
C PRO A 522 -8.80 25.76 -11.60
N ALA A 523 -9.70 24.89 -11.16
CA ALA A 523 -11.09 25.20 -10.83
C ALA A 523 -11.63 24.17 -9.82
N PRO A 524 -12.78 24.42 -9.17
CA PRO A 524 -13.47 23.43 -8.34
C PRO A 524 -13.73 22.13 -9.11
N PHE A 525 -13.70 21.01 -8.38
CA PHE A 525 -13.90 19.70 -8.99
C PHE A 525 -15.35 19.52 -9.47
N PRO A 526 -15.57 18.84 -10.62
CA PRO A 526 -16.92 18.55 -11.11
C PRO A 526 -17.76 17.73 -10.11
N ASP A 527 -19.06 18.02 -10.00
CA ASP A 527 -19.98 17.37 -9.07
C ASP A 527 -19.96 15.84 -9.13
N ALA A 528 -19.79 15.27 -10.32
CA ALA A 528 -19.69 13.82 -10.49
C ALA A 528 -18.45 13.27 -9.77
N ARG A 529 -17.28 13.92 -9.88
CA ARG A 529 -16.06 13.52 -9.18
C ARG A 529 -16.20 13.70 -7.67
N VAL A 530 -16.84 14.79 -7.23
CA VAL A 530 -17.10 15.06 -5.80
C VAL A 530 -18.02 13.99 -5.21
N ARG A 531 -19.11 13.62 -5.88
CA ARG A 531 -20.03 12.57 -5.40
C ARG A 531 -19.31 11.25 -5.13
N ASP A 532 -18.38 10.87 -6.00
CA ASP A 532 -17.67 9.60 -5.93
C ASP A 532 -16.40 9.64 -5.05
N SER A 533 -16.04 10.83 -4.54
CA SER A 533 -14.78 11.04 -3.81
C SER A 533 -14.80 10.51 -2.38
N VAL A 534 -15.95 10.42 -1.74
CA VAL A 534 -16.09 9.98 -0.35
C VAL A 534 -16.97 8.74 -0.25
N VAL A 535 -16.40 7.67 0.33
CA VAL A 535 -17.05 6.37 0.46
C VAL A 535 -16.98 5.90 1.92
N VAL A 536 -18.08 5.40 2.45
CA VAL A 536 -18.07 4.65 3.71
C VAL A 536 -17.53 3.26 3.38
N ASN A 537 -16.35 2.92 3.90
CA ASN A 537 -15.70 1.65 3.59
C ASN A 537 -16.47 0.47 4.17
N ARG A 538 -16.50 -0.60 3.39
CA ARG A 538 -16.97 -1.91 3.78
C ARG A 538 -15.90 -2.93 3.45
N ALA A 539 -15.37 -3.58 4.48
CA ALA A 539 -14.39 -4.64 4.29
C ALA A 539 -15.07 -5.86 3.63
N VAL A 540 -14.53 -6.28 2.51
CA VAL A 540 -15.01 -7.43 1.74
C VAL A 540 -14.02 -8.59 1.82
N ALA A 541 -14.42 -9.80 1.36
CA ALA A 541 -13.49 -10.92 1.27
C ALA A 541 -12.28 -10.58 0.38
N GLY A 542 -11.14 -11.18 0.68
CA GLY A 542 -9.90 -11.02 -0.07
C GLY A 542 -9.99 -11.51 -1.51
N ALA A 543 -8.86 -11.40 -2.21
CA ALA A 543 -8.74 -11.79 -3.60
C ALA A 543 -8.99 -13.30 -3.78
N CYS A 544 -9.75 -13.65 -4.79
CA CYS A 544 -10.09 -15.05 -5.07
C CYS A 544 -10.52 -15.26 -6.52
N GLU A 545 -10.58 -16.53 -6.93
CA GLU A 545 -11.37 -16.97 -8.04
C GLU A 545 -12.83 -17.09 -7.61
N LEU A 546 -13.75 -16.64 -8.45
CA LEU A 546 -15.18 -16.84 -8.27
C LEU A 546 -15.56 -18.19 -8.85
N LEU A 547 -15.86 -19.15 -7.97
CA LEU A 547 -16.29 -20.48 -8.39
C LEU A 547 -17.82 -20.57 -8.46
N PRO A 548 -18.37 -21.28 -9.45
CA PRO A 548 -19.77 -21.65 -9.45
C PRO A 548 -20.11 -22.48 -8.18
N TYR A 549 -21.30 -22.25 -7.61
CA TYR A 549 -21.75 -22.85 -6.35
C TYR A 549 -21.56 -24.40 -6.26
N ASN A 550 -21.61 -25.11 -7.41
CA ASN A 550 -21.54 -26.58 -7.45
C ASN A 550 -20.11 -27.15 -7.51
N GLU A 551 -19.06 -26.31 -7.57
CA GLU A 551 -17.68 -26.77 -7.78
C GLU A 551 -16.79 -26.67 -6.52
N ARG A 552 -17.31 -26.17 -5.40
CA ARG A 552 -16.58 -26.22 -4.13
C ARG A 552 -16.77 -27.57 -3.46
N ARG A 553 -15.80 -28.46 -3.65
CA ARG A 553 -15.61 -29.68 -2.85
C ARG A 553 -14.64 -29.42 -1.71
#